data_584d62855dcb1bb780c848b847df3125
#
_entry.id   584d62855dcb1bb780c848b847df3125
#
_cell.length_a   1.000
_cell.length_b   1.000
_cell.length_c   1.000
_cell.angle_alpha   90.00
_cell.angle_beta   90.00
_cell.angle_gamma   90.00
#
_symmetry.space_group_name_H-M   'P 1'
#
loop_
_entity.id
_entity.type
_entity.pdbx_description
1 polymer ?
#
loop_
_entity_poly.entity_id
_entity_poly.type
_entity_poly.pdbx_seq_one_letter_code
_entity_poly.pdbx_strand_id
1 'polypeptide(L)'
;MINALLEVMNRFLRHIFLVVTALIMVATVKAQENMKMLLGVGFDTFFDNTEYTGTNLAASSGTIFSARLTPKIGIEWNEKNSLVIGADLYADFGNETKFFSKARPQIYYRFATPKVKAYAGIFDRSAMEGYYSELFFSDAYRYYENRVQGVLGQYVAERGYVELSVDWCGMHSAEARERFRVLSAGRYNIGRRKLFYAGYAAQMFHFAGSQTITGSVVDNAIINPYVGANFNAFFDFDIKLHGILTMQRDRAVEDKMNTPGGVLLQLRLSKWGVYLDEQIYSGKNLMPYYYSAPNDKFANGYGAELYSGSTLFGAIPTWSGDRNSSHSFFDTRIGYCNSFFNDTVSLNAFFAFQCDGTNWGTRQMLELKINLFNEISLQKKR
;
A
#
# COMPACT_ATOMS: atom_id res chain seq x y z
N MET A 1 26.37 19.33 18.06
CA MET A 1 25.37 18.38 17.55
C MET A 1 24.08 18.40 18.38
N ILE A 2 24.15 18.24 19.70
CA ILE A 2 22.97 18.27 20.61
C ILE A 2 22.22 19.62 20.54
N ASN A 3 22.90 20.74 20.52
CA ASN A 3 22.29 22.09 20.45
C ASN A 3 21.53 22.33 19.13
N ALA A 4 22.04 21.82 18.00
CA ALA A 4 21.34 21.91 16.71
C ALA A 4 20.08 21.03 16.66
N LEU A 5 20.11 19.86 17.31
CA LEU A 5 18.95 18.99 17.43
C LEU A 5 17.85 19.60 18.32
N LEU A 6 18.25 20.23 19.44
CA LEU A 6 17.36 20.96 20.33
C LEU A 6 16.72 22.18 19.63
N GLU A 7 17.45 22.85 18.77
CA GLU A 7 16.95 23.99 18.01
C GLU A 7 15.93 23.57 16.93
N VAL A 8 16.20 22.48 16.22
CA VAL A 8 15.25 21.88 15.25
C VAL A 8 13.99 21.38 15.96
N MET A 9 14.15 20.70 17.11
CA MET A 9 13.04 20.22 17.91
C MET A 9 12.21 21.36 18.48
N ASN A 10 12.83 22.43 18.97
CA ASN A 10 12.14 23.62 19.46
C ASN A 10 11.40 24.36 18.33
N ARG A 11 11.98 24.46 17.13
CA ARG A 11 11.27 25.00 15.96
C ARG A 11 10.07 24.14 15.59
N PHE A 12 10.24 22.83 15.57
CA PHE A 12 9.15 21.89 15.29
C PHE A 12 8.01 21.95 16.32
N LEU A 13 8.36 21.97 17.61
CA LEU A 13 7.40 22.15 18.71
C LEU A 13 6.68 23.50 18.67
N ARG A 14 7.38 24.58 18.31
CA ARG A 14 6.77 25.90 18.07
C ARG A 14 5.78 25.88 16.92
N HIS A 15 6.09 25.21 15.81
CA HIS A 15 5.16 25.11 14.68
C HIS A 15 3.94 24.25 15.02
N ILE A 16 4.12 23.14 15.74
CA ILE A 16 3.00 22.34 16.27
C ILE A 16 2.14 23.19 17.22
N PHE A 17 2.76 23.91 18.14
CA PHE A 17 2.05 24.78 19.09
C PHE A 17 1.27 25.89 18.36
N LEU A 18 1.86 26.53 17.34
CA LEU A 18 1.19 27.53 16.51
C LEU A 18 0.01 26.95 15.73
N VAL A 19 0.17 25.75 15.16
CA VAL A 19 -0.90 25.04 14.42
C VAL A 19 -2.02 24.64 15.38
N VAL A 20 -1.69 24.08 16.55
CA VAL A 20 -2.67 23.75 17.60
C VAL A 20 -3.38 24.99 18.12
N THR A 21 -2.65 26.09 18.33
CA THR A 21 -3.23 27.36 18.77
C THR A 21 -4.12 27.97 17.68
N ALA A 22 -3.73 27.90 16.41
CA ALA A 22 -4.56 28.32 15.27
C ALA A 22 -5.82 27.47 15.14
N LEU A 23 -5.71 26.15 15.32
CA LEU A 23 -6.87 25.24 15.34
C LEU A 23 -7.81 25.53 16.51
N ILE A 24 -7.26 25.84 17.68
CA ILE A 24 -8.05 26.27 18.86
C ILE A 24 -8.72 27.62 18.61
N MET A 25 -8.04 28.58 17.97
CA MET A 25 -8.64 29.88 17.61
C MET A 25 -9.74 29.74 16.54
N VAL A 26 -9.57 28.87 15.56
CA VAL A 26 -10.63 28.54 14.58
C VAL A 26 -11.84 27.90 15.27
N ALA A 27 -11.63 27.08 16.30
CA ALA A 27 -12.69 26.50 17.11
C ALA A 27 -13.46 27.51 17.97
N THR A 28 -12.90 28.71 18.21
CA THR A 28 -13.58 29.78 18.96
C THR A 28 -14.42 30.71 18.06
N VAL A 29 -14.25 30.62 16.72
CA VAL A 29 -15.11 31.34 15.77
C VAL A 29 -16.43 30.61 15.63
N LYS A 30 -17.47 31.04 16.36
CA LYS A 30 -18.87 30.59 16.36
C LYS A 30 -18.97 29.09 16.06
N ALA A 31 -19.04 28.30 17.13
CA ALA A 31 -19.29 26.86 17.03
C ALA A 31 -20.45 26.60 16.04
N GLN A 32 -20.09 26.19 14.82
CA GLN A 32 -21.06 25.65 13.90
C GLN A 32 -21.66 24.43 14.58
N GLU A 33 -22.97 24.30 14.62
CA GLU A 33 -23.64 23.15 15.18
C GLU A 33 -22.99 21.88 14.61
N ASN A 34 -22.55 20.92 15.49
CA ASN A 34 -21.92 19.66 15.17
C ASN A 34 -20.42 19.69 14.79
N MET A 35 -19.60 20.49 15.44
CA MET A 35 -18.15 20.39 15.33
C MET A 35 -17.57 19.41 16.38
N LYS A 36 -16.69 18.50 15.94
CA LYS A 36 -15.98 17.54 16.81
C LYS A 36 -14.46 17.68 16.61
N MET A 37 -13.71 17.49 17.67
CA MET A 37 -12.26 17.28 17.60
C MET A 37 -11.96 15.78 17.46
N LEU A 38 -11.06 15.45 16.55
CA LEU A 38 -10.60 14.10 16.29
C LEU A 38 -9.21 13.94 16.91
N LEU A 39 -9.01 12.91 17.72
CA LEU A 39 -7.71 12.52 18.26
C LEU A 39 -7.47 11.07 17.96
N GLY A 40 -6.31 10.76 17.40
CA GLY A 40 -5.94 9.39 17.04
C GLY A 40 -4.47 9.12 17.32
N VAL A 41 -4.18 7.90 17.73
CA VAL A 41 -2.83 7.36 17.85
C VAL A 41 -2.85 5.95 17.29
N GLY A 42 -2.09 5.72 16.23
CA GLY A 42 -1.79 4.39 15.70
C GLY A 42 -0.41 3.94 16.17
N PHE A 43 -0.27 2.67 16.46
CA PHE A 43 1.01 2.02 16.71
C PHE A 43 1.02 0.69 15.95
N ASP A 44 2.03 0.51 15.09
CA ASP A 44 2.21 -0.70 14.31
C ASP A 44 3.62 -1.25 14.52
N THR A 45 3.76 -2.57 14.61
CA THR A 45 5.05 -3.24 14.46
C THR A 45 5.01 -4.12 13.23
N PHE A 46 6.11 -4.20 12.52
CA PHE A 46 6.25 -5.01 11.33
C PHE A 46 7.58 -5.77 11.38
N PHE A 47 7.47 -7.09 11.45
CA PHE A 47 8.58 -8.02 11.31
C PHE A 47 8.36 -8.83 10.04
N ASP A 48 9.37 -8.91 9.20
CA ASP A 48 9.35 -9.66 7.95
C ASP A 48 10.74 -10.24 7.70
N ASN A 49 10.87 -11.55 7.83
CA ASN A 49 12.09 -12.28 7.56
C ASN A 49 11.90 -13.19 6.36
N THR A 50 12.74 -13.03 5.36
CA THR A 50 12.74 -13.84 4.13
C THR A 50 14.07 -14.57 4.01
N GLU A 51 14.01 -15.88 3.73
CA GLU A 51 15.18 -16.72 3.52
C GLU A 51 14.99 -17.54 2.26
N TYR A 52 15.87 -17.31 1.28
CA TYR A 52 15.83 -17.97 0.00
C TYR A 52 17.08 -18.81 -0.25
N THR A 53 16.89 -20.00 -0.82
CA THR A 53 17.99 -20.87 -1.25
C THR A 53 18.36 -20.53 -2.68
N GLY A 54 19.59 -20.12 -2.92
CA GLY A 54 20.10 -19.80 -4.26
C GLY A 54 20.20 -18.32 -4.57
N THR A 55 20.91 -18.01 -5.65
CA THR A 55 21.22 -16.62 -6.05
C THR A 55 20.24 -16.04 -7.07
N ASN A 56 19.23 -16.79 -7.47
CA ASN A 56 18.40 -16.50 -8.65
C ASN A 56 16.94 -16.25 -8.34
N LEU A 57 16.61 -16.00 -7.07
CA LEU A 57 15.24 -15.67 -6.71
C LEU A 57 14.91 -14.22 -7.02
N ALA A 58 13.67 -14.03 -7.41
CA ALA A 58 13.02 -12.76 -7.55
C ALA A 58 12.99 -11.93 -6.25
N ALA A 59 13.40 -12.52 -5.14
CA ALA A 59 13.47 -11.86 -3.85
C ALA A 59 14.81 -12.15 -3.16
N SER A 60 15.36 -11.16 -2.51
CA SER A 60 16.57 -11.29 -1.68
C SER A 60 16.22 -11.72 -0.26
N SER A 61 17.06 -12.54 0.35
CA SER A 61 16.99 -12.81 1.78
C SER A 61 17.25 -11.53 2.57
N GLY A 62 16.50 -11.34 3.64
CA GLY A 62 16.64 -10.16 4.48
C GLY A 62 15.61 -10.11 5.60
N THR A 63 15.91 -9.36 6.62
CA THR A 63 15.03 -9.15 7.77
C THR A 63 14.71 -7.69 7.92
N ILE A 64 13.44 -7.38 8.06
CA ILE A 64 12.91 -6.07 8.42
C ILE A 64 12.28 -6.21 9.81
N PHE A 65 12.65 -5.32 10.73
CA PHE A 65 11.95 -5.20 12.00
C PHE A 65 11.84 -3.71 12.35
N SER A 66 10.62 -3.20 12.38
CA SER A 66 10.35 -1.78 12.56
C SER A 66 9.08 -1.56 13.37
N ALA A 67 9.02 -0.43 14.06
CA ALA A 67 7.81 0.10 14.66
C ALA A 67 7.44 1.43 14.01
N ARG A 68 6.13 1.73 13.95
CA ARG A 68 5.58 2.98 13.46
C ARG A 68 4.59 3.55 14.46
N LEU A 69 4.78 4.81 14.86
CA LEU A 69 3.84 5.58 15.65
C LEU A 69 3.15 6.61 14.75
N THR A 70 1.81 6.66 14.79
CA THR A 70 1.02 7.57 13.95
C THR A 70 0.07 8.43 14.78
N PRO A 71 0.55 9.54 15.40
CA PRO A 71 -0.31 10.51 16.03
C PRO A 71 -1.10 11.32 14.99
N LYS A 72 -2.38 11.57 15.25
CA LYS A 72 -3.29 12.34 14.40
C LYS A 72 -4.15 13.27 15.24
N ILE A 73 -4.38 14.47 14.74
CA ILE A 73 -5.34 15.42 15.27
C ILE A 73 -6.15 16.00 14.13
N GLY A 74 -7.42 16.28 14.34
CA GLY A 74 -8.25 16.87 13.32
C GLY A 74 -9.50 17.52 13.86
N ILE A 75 -10.27 18.07 12.94
CA ILE A 75 -11.61 18.61 13.19
C ILE A 75 -12.60 17.99 12.21
N GLU A 76 -13.77 17.68 12.69
CA GLU A 76 -14.89 17.24 11.86
C GLU A 76 -16.04 18.24 12.01
N TRP A 77 -16.73 18.56 10.89
CA TRP A 77 -17.91 19.43 10.87
C TRP A 77 -18.97 18.86 9.94
N ASN A 78 -20.22 19.15 10.28
CA ASN A 78 -21.39 18.66 9.54
C ASN A 78 -21.40 17.13 9.37
N GLU A 79 -20.74 16.38 10.25
CA GLU A 79 -20.68 14.90 10.26
C GLU A 79 -20.16 14.26 8.97
N LYS A 80 -19.62 15.04 8.06
CA LYS A 80 -19.21 14.61 6.72
C LYS A 80 -17.82 15.07 6.33
N ASN A 81 -17.38 16.19 6.88
CA ASN A 81 -16.15 16.85 6.48
C ASN A 81 -15.14 16.79 7.60
N SER A 82 -13.92 16.42 7.29
CA SER A 82 -12.84 16.43 8.27
C SER A 82 -11.56 16.98 7.66
N LEU A 83 -10.80 17.71 8.46
CA LEU A 83 -9.42 18.09 8.17
C LEU A 83 -8.54 17.43 9.24
N VAL A 84 -7.56 16.66 8.82
CA VAL A 84 -6.69 15.88 9.70
C VAL A 84 -5.23 16.20 9.42
N ILE A 85 -4.45 16.33 10.48
CA ILE A 85 -2.99 16.47 10.44
C ILE A 85 -2.39 15.35 11.30
N GLY A 86 -1.31 14.77 10.85
CA GLY A 86 -0.61 13.70 11.56
C GLY A 86 0.79 13.47 11.02
N ALA A 87 1.43 12.44 11.52
CA ALA A 87 2.72 11.99 11.01
C ALA A 87 2.91 10.50 11.26
N ASP A 88 3.57 9.82 10.31
CA ASP A 88 4.11 8.48 10.53
C ASP A 88 5.57 8.61 10.97
N LEU A 89 5.88 8.10 12.15
CA LEU A 89 7.19 8.12 12.77
C LEU A 89 7.71 6.68 12.86
N TYR A 90 8.72 6.34 12.06
CA TYR A 90 9.28 4.99 11.99
C TYR A 90 10.52 4.86 12.87
N ALA A 91 10.64 3.74 13.55
CA ALA A 91 11.82 3.32 14.30
C ALA A 91 12.23 1.93 13.81
N ASP A 92 13.25 1.86 12.97
CA ASP A 92 13.82 0.59 12.51
C ASP A 92 14.73 0.04 13.60
N PHE A 93 14.48 -1.19 14.06
CA PHE A 93 15.23 -1.80 15.15
C PHE A 93 16.64 -2.19 14.69
N GLY A 94 17.61 -2.05 15.57
CA GLY A 94 19.02 -2.22 15.25
C GLY A 94 19.70 -0.99 14.62
N ASN A 95 18.96 0.10 14.41
CA ASN A 95 19.52 1.36 13.93
C ASN A 95 19.89 2.26 15.12
N GLU A 96 21.13 2.15 15.61
CA GLU A 96 21.60 2.87 16.81
C GLU A 96 21.78 4.38 16.60
N THR A 97 21.75 4.87 15.37
CA THR A 97 22.12 6.25 15.07
C THR A 97 20.96 7.25 15.20
N LYS A 98 19.71 6.77 15.14
CA LYS A 98 18.51 7.64 15.17
C LYS A 98 17.34 6.94 15.85
N PHE A 99 16.68 7.63 16.79
CA PHE A 99 15.47 7.10 17.42
C PHE A 99 14.32 6.94 16.40
N PHE A 100 14.13 7.92 15.51
CA PHE A 100 13.28 7.76 14.34
C PHE A 100 14.14 7.68 13.08
N SER A 101 14.05 6.56 12.37
CA SER A 101 14.69 6.35 11.07
C SER A 101 14.07 7.21 9.98
N LYS A 102 12.74 7.44 10.07
CA LYS A 102 11.96 8.17 9.08
C LYS A 102 10.76 8.86 9.74
N ALA A 103 10.46 10.07 9.29
CA ALA A 103 9.25 10.80 9.65
C ALA A 103 8.54 11.27 8.38
N ARG A 104 7.23 11.04 8.28
CA ARG A 104 6.41 11.40 7.11
C ARG A 104 5.15 12.13 7.54
N PRO A 105 4.91 13.35 7.05
CA PRO A 105 3.71 14.10 7.39
C PRO A 105 2.46 13.48 6.76
N GLN A 106 1.33 13.69 7.43
CA GLN A 106 -0.01 13.48 6.90
C GLN A 106 -0.78 14.79 7.05
N ILE A 107 -1.44 15.21 5.99
CA ILE A 107 -2.38 16.34 6.01
C ILE A 107 -3.41 16.12 4.91
N TYR A 108 -4.66 16.00 5.28
CA TYR A 108 -5.70 15.72 4.31
C TYR A 108 -7.07 16.23 4.73
N TYR A 109 -7.84 16.54 3.71
CA TYR A 109 -9.28 16.72 3.80
C TYR A 109 -9.98 15.39 3.48
N ARG A 110 -11.03 15.08 4.23
CA ARG A 110 -11.92 13.95 4.02
C ARG A 110 -13.36 14.43 3.94
N PHE A 111 -14.07 14.01 2.90
CA PHE A 111 -15.52 14.03 2.81
C PHE A 111 -16.04 12.60 2.87
N ALA A 112 -17.03 12.32 3.72
CA ALA A 112 -17.60 10.99 3.86
C ALA A 112 -19.10 11.04 4.10
N THR A 113 -19.80 10.25 3.30
CA THR A 113 -21.20 9.88 3.49
C THR A 113 -21.29 8.35 3.53
N PRO A 114 -22.44 7.74 3.83
CA PRO A 114 -22.56 6.28 3.78
C PRO A 114 -22.21 5.63 2.44
N LYS A 115 -22.32 6.39 1.33
CA LYS A 115 -22.09 5.86 -0.02
C LYS A 115 -20.88 6.47 -0.75
N VAL A 116 -20.55 7.71 -0.44
CA VAL A 116 -19.49 8.45 -1.15
C VAL A 116 -18.43 8.87 -0.15
N LYS A 117 -17.18 8.54 -0.44
CA LYS A 117 -16.01 9.03 0.31
C LYS A 117 -15.07 9.71 -0.67
N ALA A 118 -14.45 10.81 -0.25
CA ALA A 118 -13.41 11.49 -1.01
C ALA A 118 -12.31 11.96 -0.06
N TYR A 119 -11.07 11.87 -0.50
CA TYR A 119 -9.89 12.33 0.22
C TYR A 119 -9.04 13.19 -0.70
N ALA A 120 -8.42 14.22 -0.14
CA ALA A 120 -7.46 15.07 -0.85
C ALA A 120 -6.33 15.49 0.08
N GLY A 121 -5.09 15.30 -0.35
CA GLY A 121 -3.87 15.61 0.41
C GLY A 121 -2.97 14.39 0.61
N ILE A 122 -2.34 14.27 1.77
CA ILE A 122 -1.46 13.16 2.15
C ILE A 122 -2.16 12.33 3.23
N PHE A 123 -2.70 11.18 2.86
CA PHE A 123 -3.51 10.32 3.73
C PHE A 123 -3.06 8.86 3.67
N ASP A 124 -3.49 8.09 4.65
CA ASP A 124 -3.17 6.66 4.76
C ASP A 124 -3.81 5.87 3.62
N ARG A 125 -3.04 4.95 3.00
CA ARG A 125 -3.51 4.06 1.93
C ARG A 125 -4.59 3.08 2.40
N SER A 126 -4.69 2.83 3.70
CA SER A 126 -5.78 2.03 4.29
C SER A 126 -7.18 2.65 4.10
N ALA A 127 -7.25 3.93 3.69
CA ALA A 127 -8.50 4.56 3.28
C ALA A 127 -9.10 3.97 1.99
N MET A 128 -8.30 3.26 1.19
CA MET A 128 -8.74 2.61 -0.04
C MET A 128 -9.57 1.37 0.28
N GLU A 129 -10.71 1.22 -0.39
CA GLU A 129 -11.59 0.03 -0.32
C GLU A 129 -11.14 -1.08 -1.27
N GLY A 130 -10.34 -0.73 -2.27
CA GLY A 130 -9.95 -1.58 -3.36
C GLY A 130 -9.08 -2.76 -2.93
N TYR A 131 -9.39 -3.92 -3.49
CA TYR A 131 -8.52 -5.08 -3.35
C TYR A 131 -7.35 -4.97 -4.34
N TYR A 132 -6.24 -4.45 -3.88
CA TYR A 132 -4.96 -4.46 -4.59
C TYR A 132 -4.11 -5.59 -4.01
N SER A 133 -3.95 -6.69 -4.76
CA SER A 133 -3.13 -7.83 -4.32
C SER A 133 -1.64 -7.47 -4.19
N GLU A 134 -0.81 -8.40 -3.77
CA GLU A 134 0.65 -8.22 -3.75
C GLU A 134 1.27 -7.97 -5.12
N LEU A 135 0.52 -8.20 -6.19
CA LEU A 135 0.90 -7.75 -7.54
C LEU A 135 1.09 -6.22 -7.62
N PHE A 136 0.30 -5.44 -6.86
CA PHE A 136 0.37 -3.98 -6.85
C PHE A 136 1.29 -3.43 -5.76
N PHE A 137 1.19 -3.99 -4.56
CA PHE A 137 1.90 -3.53 -3.37
C PHE A 137 2.34 -4.71 -2.52
N SER A 138 3.65 -4.88 -2.35
CA SER A 138 4.19 -5.83 -1.38
C SER A 138 3.87 -5.41 0.07
N ASP A 139 3.95 -6.33 1.03
CA ASP A 139 3.69 -6.00 2.43
C ASP A 139 4.67 -4.96 2.97
N ALA A 140 5.96 -5.07 2.63
CA ALA A 140 6.96 -4.06 2.99
C ALA A 140 6.63 -2.68 2.39
N TYR A 141 6.18 -2.63 1.12
CA TYR A 141 5.74 -1.37 0.52
C TYR A 141 4.51 -0.80 1.23
N ARG A 142 3.53 -1.63 1.58
CA ARG A 142 2.34 -1.20 2.34
C ARG A 142 2.71 -0.63 3.71
N TYR A 143 3.72 -1.17 4.35
CA TYR A 143 4.19 -0.69 5.64
C TYR A 143 4.95 0.63 5.53
N TYR A 144 6.00 0.72 4.67
CA TYR A 144 6.86 1.88 4.56
C TYR A 144 6.30 3.00 3.68
N GLU A 145 5.51 2.67 2.67
CA GLU A 145 4.88 3.61 1.73
C GLU A 145 3.35 3.55 1.85
N ASN A 146 2.86 3.58 3.08
CA ASN A 146 1.45 3.44 3.44
C ASN A 146 0.57 4.64 3.04
N ARG A 147 1.09 5.67 2.38
CA ARG A 147 0.36 6.90 2.07
C ARG A 147 0.03 7.02 0.59
N VAL A 148 -1.05 7.72 0.36
CA VAL A 148 -1.41 8.30 -0.93
C VAL A 148 -1.16 9.81 -0.85
N GLN A 149 -0.48 10.38 -1.83
CA GLN A 149 -0.23 11.81 -1.94
C GLN A 149 -1.03 12.34 -3.14
N GLY A 150 -2.27 12.74 -2.92
CA GLY A 150 -3.12 13.19 -4.01
C GLY A 150 -4.60 13.12 -3.67
N VAL A 151 -5.38 12.41 -4.49
CA VAL A 151 -6.83 12.35 -4.35
C VAL A 151 -7.34 10.91 -4.43
N LEU A 152 -8.44 10.65 -3.75
CA LEU A 152 -9.18 9.38 -3.78
C LEU A 152 -10.67 9.71 -3.80
N GLY A 153 -11.41 9.10 -4.72
CA GLY A 153 -12.87 9.11 -4.76
C GLY A 153 -13.42 7.70 -4.73
N GLN A 154 -14.43 7.45 -3.91
CA GLN A 154 -15.03 6.14 -3.70
C GLN A 154 -16.55 6.22 -3.73
N TYR A 155 -17.16 5.24 -4.38
CA TYR A 155 -18.58 4.97 -4.24
C TYR A 155 -18.77 3.56 -3.70
N VAL A 156 -19.41 3.44 -2.55
CA VAL A 156 -19.67 2.18 -1.85
C VAL A 156 -21.18 1.95 -1.79
N ALA A 157 -21.61 0.82 -2.30
CA ALA A 157 -23.00 0.42 -2.32
C ALA A 157 -23.15 -0.94 -1.58
N GLU A 158 -24.40 -1.35 -1.35
CA GLU A 158 -24.69 -2.61 -0.65
C GLU A 158 -24.04 -3.84 -1.30
N ARG A 159 -23.90 -3.83 -2.63
CA ARG A 159 -23.41 -4.96 -3.41
C ARG A 159 -22.00 -4.79 -3.95
N GLY A 160 -21.35 -3.68 -3.67
CA GLY A 160 -20.01 -3.48 -4.20
C GLY A 160 -19.52 -2.07 -4.06
N TYR A 161 -18.35 -1.84 -4.60
CA TYR A 161 -17.68 -0.53 -4.60
C TYR A 161 -16.98 -0.29 -5.93
N VAL A 162 -16.68 0.97 -6.16
CA VAL A 162 -15.72 1.42 -7.16
C VAL A 162 -14.93 2.59 -6.59
N GLU A 163 -13.64 2.65 -6.91
CA GLU A 163 -12.78 3.75 -6.52
C GLU A 163 -11.80 4.15 -7.62
N LEU A 164 -11.38 5.40 -7.53
CA LEU A 164 -10.33 5.99 -8.36
C LEU A 164 -9.42 6.83 -7.47
N SER A 165 -8.11 6.63 -7.60
CA SER A 165 -7.09 7.39 -6.87
C SER A 165 -5.99 7.86 -7.80
N VAL A 166 -5.49 9.07 -7.54
CA VAL A 166 -4.22 9.57 -8.10
C VAL A 166 -3.25 9.73 -6.95
N ASP A 167 -2.09 9.08 -7.05
CA ASP A 167 -1.03 9.08 -6.04
C ASP A 167 0.26 9.63 -6.66
N TRP A 168 0.69 10.80 -6.21
CA TRP A 168 1.91 11.48 -6.68
C TRP A 168 3.11 10.97 -5.90
N CYS A 169 3.95 10.17 -6.54
CA CYS A 169 5.06 9.46 -5.91
C CYS A 169 6.41 10.19 -6.02
N GLY A 170 6.51 11.18 -6.88
CA GLY A 170 7.73 11.97 -7.06
C GLY A 170 7.49 13.20 -7.92
N MET A 171 7.91 14.37 -7.44
CA MET A 171 7.88 15.62 -8.19
C MET A 171 9.17 15.75 -8.99
N HIS A 172 9.06 16.20 -10.23
CA HIS A 172 10.23 16.50 -11.09
C HIS A 172 11.14 17.54 -10.43
N SER A 173 12.31 17.10 -9.99
CA SER A 173 13.32 17.95 -9.33
C SER A 173 14.74 17.49 -9.69
N ALA A 174 15.77 18.10 -9.07
CA ALA A 174 17.14 17.64 -9.21
C ALA A 174 17.36 16.28 -8.54
N GLU A 175 16.64 15.99 -7.45
CA GLU A 175 16.81 14.80 -6.62
C GLU A 175 15.79 13.69 -6.92
N ALA A 176 14.68 14.02 -7.60
CA ALA A 176 13.59 13.07 -7.83
C ALA A 176 13.11 13.05 -9.28
N ARG A 177 12.81 11.86 -9.77
CA ARG A 177 12.11 11.63 -11.04
C ARG A 177 10.62 11.92 -10.87
N GLU A 178 9.99 12.44 -11.92
CA GLU A 178 8.54 12.57 -11.96
C GLU A 178 7.89 11.20 -11.97
N ARG A 179 7.04 10.94 -10.99
CA ARG A 179 6.31 9.69 -10.84
C ARG A 179 4.94 9.93 -10.27
N PHE A 180 3.94 9.39 -10.91
CA PHE A 180 2.59 9.29 -10.34
C PHE A 180 1.91 8.03 -10.81
N ARG A 181 0.94 7.58 -10.04
CA ARG A 181 0.09 6.46 -10.41
C ARG A 181 -1.37 6.83 -10.33
N VAL A 182 -2.13 6.30 -11.27
CA VAL A 182 -3.58 6.29 -11.24
C VAL A 182 -4.00 4.87 -10.90
N LEU A 183 -4.77 4.71 -9.83
CA LEU A 183 -5.26 3.43 -9.33
C LEU A 183 -6.78 3.41 -9.44
N SER A 184 -7.34 2.30 -9.88
CA SER A 184 -8.77 2.07 -9.85
C SER A 184 -9.05 0.63 -9.45
N ALA A 185 -10.04 0.43 -8.60
CA ALA A 185 -10.53 -0.89 -8.25
C ALA A 185 -12.05 -0.87 -8.10
N GLY A 186 -12.65 -2.02 -8.33
CA GLY A 186 -14.06 -2.22 -8.11
C GLY A 186 -14.40 -3.69 -7.90
N ARG A 187 -15.49 -3.91 -7.18
CA ARG A 187 -16.04 -5.24 -6.93
C ARG A 187 -17.56 -5.18 -6.90
N TYR A 188 -18.20 -6.18 -7.47
CA TYR A 188 -19.64 -6.39 -7.40
C TYR A 188 -19.96 -7.80 -6.92
N ASN A 189 -20.79 -7.91 -5.88
CA ASN A 189 -21.25 -9.17 -5.29
C ASN A 189 -22.53 -9.63 -6.00
N ILE A 190 -22.50 -10.83 -6.56
CA ILE A 190 -23.53 -11.39 -7.44
C ILE A 190 -24.55 -12.20 -6.63
N GLY A 191 -25.81 -12.05 -7.00
CA GLY A 191 -26.91 -12.80 -6.38
C GLY A 191 -27.33 -12.32 -4.99
N ARG A 192 -28.42 -12.90 -4.46
CA ARG A 192 -28.97 -12.52 -3.15
C ARG A 192 -28.05 -12.94 -1.98
N ARG A 193 -27.41 -14.10 -2.10
CA ARG A 193 -26.51 -14.65 -1.08
C ARG A 193 -25.10 -14.08 -1.12
N LYS A 194 -24.78 -13.27 -2.14
CA LYS A 194 -23.46 -12.66 -2.35
C LYS A 194 -22.29 -13.66 -2.31
N LEU A 195 -22.57 -14.93 -2.69
CA LEU A 195 -21.56 -16.00 -2.69
C LEU A 195 -20.51 -15.80 -3.79
N PHE A 196 -20.93 -15.28 -4.94
CA PHE A 196 -20.05 -15.00 -6.06
C PHE A 196 -19.80 -13.51 -6.20
N TYR A 197 -18.67 -13.18 -6.75
CA TYR A 197 -18.33 -11.79 -7.05
C TYR A 197 -17.42 -11.69 -8.27
N ALA A 198 -17.44 -10.53 -8.89
CA ALA A 198 -16.48 -10.15 -9.92
C ALA A 198 -15.91 -8.78 -9.56
N GLY A 199 -14.67 -8.56 -9.93
CA GLY A 199 -14.02 -7.29 -9.67
C GLY A 199 -12.80 -7.07 -10.55
N TYR A 200 -12.15 -5.96 -10.32
CA TYR A 200 -10.89 -5.61 -10.97
C TYR A 200 -10.05 -4.73 -10.08
N ALA A 201 -8.75 -4.74 -10.33
CA ALA A 201 -7.82 -3.69 -9.93
C ALA A 201 -6.99 -3.27 -11.15
N ALA A 202 -6.70 -2.01 -11.27
CA ALA A 202 -5.89 -1.47 -12.35
C ALA A 202 -4.96 -0.37 -11.84
N GLN A 203 -3.80 -0.28 -12.44
CA GLN A 203 -2.81 0.77 -12.21
C GLN A 203 -2.28 1.26 -13.54
N MET A 204 -2.17 2.56 -13.70
CA MET A 204 -1.28 3.21 -14.66
C MET A 204 -0.21 3.93 -13.85
N PHE A 205 1.05 3.66 -14.15
CA PHE A 205 2.17 4.31 -13.47
C PHE A 205 3.03 5.06 -14.49
N HIS A 206 3.03 6.38 -14.37
CA HIS A 206 3.88 7.27 -15.13
C HIS A 206 5.25 7.37 -14.44
N PHE A 207 6.31 7.11 -15.18
CA PHE A 207 7.69 7.19 -14.71
C PHE A 207 8.52 7.95 -15.73
N ALA A 208 8.88 9.17 -15.39
CA ALA A 208 9.61 10.09 -16.28
C ALA A 208 11.02 10.40 -15.76
N GLY A 209 11.68 11.37 -16.37
CA GLY A 209 13.01 11.83 -15.99
C GLY A 209 13.02 12.75 -14.77
N SER A 210 14.21 13.25 -14.44
CA SER A 210 14.46 14.31 -13.47
C SER A 210 15.20 15.46 -14.16
N GLN A 211 15.48 16.53 -13.44
CA GLN A 211 16.31 17.64 -13.96
C GLN A 211 17.73 17.20 -14.30
N THR A 212 18.26 16.18 -13.62
CA THR A 212 19.62 15.65 -13.81
C THR A 212 19.66 14.37 -14.64
N ILE A 213 18.58 13.62 -14.68
CA ILE A 213 18.43 12.39 -15.46
C ILE A 213 17.45 12.67 -16.60
N THR A 214 17.97 13.08 -17.74
CA THR A 214 17.19 13.15 -18.98
C THR A 214 16.94 11.73 -19.47
N GLY A 215 15.94 11.08 -18.86
CA GLY A 215 15.52 9.73 -19.22
C GLY A 215 14.24 9.79 -20.01
N SER A 216 13.95 8.71 -20.70
CA SER A 216 12.67 8.54 -21.37
C SER A 216 11.53 8.35 -20.38
N VAL A 217 10.33 8.57 -20.85
CA VAL A 217 9.12 8.19 -20.15
C VAL A 217 8.93 6.68 -20.27
N VAL A 218 8.77 6.00 -19.15
CA VAL A 218 8.41 4.59 -19.11
C VAL A 218 6.92 4.47 -18.83
N ASP A 219 6.21 3.90 -19.79
CA ASP A 219 4.82 3.49 -19.59
C ASP A 219 4.81 2.19 -18.80
N ASN A 220 4.04 2.13 -17.73
CA ASN A 220 3.84 0.94 -16.92
C ASN A 220 2.40 0.86 -16.46
N ALA A 221 1.69 -0.20 -16.83
CA ALA A 221 0.32 -0.42 -16.42
C ALA A 221 0.09 -1.87 -16.01
N ILE A 222 -0.84 -2.07 -15.10
CA ILE A 222 -1.31 -3.38 -14.61
C ILE A 222 -2.83 -3.38 -14.71
N ILE A 223 -3.38 -4.42 -15.29
CA ILE A 223 -4.83 -4.69 -15.34
C ILE A 223 -5.05 -6.09 -14.77
N ASN A 224 -5.88 -6.18 -13.74
CA ASN A 224 -6.14 -7.41 -13.02
C ASN A 224 -7.65 -7.61 -12.75
N PRO A 225 -8.44 -8.06 -13.73
CA PRO A 225 -9.78 -8.56 -13.49
C PRO A 225 -9.75 -9.87 -12.71
N TYR A 226 -10.78 -10.09 -11.89
CA TYR A 226 -10.94 -11.32 -11.14
C TYR A 226 -12.41 -11.71 -10.96
N VAL A 227 -12.63 -13.01 -10.77
CA VAL A 227 -13.89 -13.57 -10.31
C VAL A 227 -13.63 -14.40 -9.07
N GLY A 228 -14.59 -14.51 -8.18
CA GLY A 228 -14.41 -15.31 -6.98
C GLY A 228 -15.69 -15.78 -6.36
N ALA A 229 -15.51 -16.64 -5.36
CA ALA A 229 -16.57 -17.17 -4.52
C ALA A 229 -16.15 -17.10 -3.05
N ASN A 230 -17.06 -16.62 -2.20
CA ASN A 230 -16.88 -16.59 -0.76
C ASN A 230 -18.07 -17.31 -0.12
N PHE A 231 -17.80 -18.35 0.64
CA PHE A 231 -18.84 -19.14 1.31
C PHE A 231 -18.32 -19.76 2.60
N ASN A 232 -19.23 -19.98 3.53
CA ASN A 232 -18.98 -20.69 4.77
C ASN A 232 -19.51 -22.13 4.66
N ALA A 233 -18.66 -23.08 5.04
CA ALA A 233 -19.01 -24.47 5.29
C ALA A 233 -18.47 -24.86 6.68
N PHE A 234 -17.57 -25.83 6.79
CA PHE A 234 -16.83 -26.07 8.04
C PHE A 234 -15.76 -24.97 8.27
N PHE A 235 -15.15 -24.50 7.20
CA PHE A 235 -14.27 -23.33 7.15
C PHE A 235 -14.94 -22.18 6.39
N ASP A 236 -14.41 -20.97 6.53
CA ASP A 236 -14.66 -19.85 5.64
C ASP A 236 -13.73 -19.98 4.42
N PHE A 237 -14.32 -20.02 3.23
CA PHE A 237 -13.61 -20.13 1.96
C PHE A 237 -13.68 -18.81 1.21
N ASP A 238 -12.57 -18.38 0.66
CA ASP A 238 -12.49 -17.31 -0.35
C ASP A 238 -11.59 -17.78 -1.49
N ILE A 239 -12.17 -17.98 -2.66
CA ILE A 239 -11.48 -18.47 -3.86
C ILE A 239 -11.55 -17.39 -4.91
N LYS A 240 -10.41 -16.99 -5.49
CA LYS A 240 -10.32 -15.99 -6.55
C LYS A 240 -9.51 -16.53 -7.72
N LEU A 241 -10.01 -16.28 -8.91
CA LEU A 241 -9.28 -16.50 -10.17
C LEU A 241 -9.08 -15.15 -10.85
N HIS A 242 -7.82 -14.80 -11.08
CA HIS A 242 -7.39 -13.55 -11.67
C HIS A 242 -6.83 -13.76 -13.08
N GLY A 243 -7.20 -12.90 -14.02
CA GLY A 243 -6.43 -12.67 -15.23
C GLY A 243 -5.52 -11.44 -14.99
N ILE A 244 -4.27 -11.52 -15.41
CA ILE A 244 -3.31 -10.44 -15.24
C ILE A 244 -2.74 -10.06 -16.59
N LEU A 245 -2.69 -8.75 -16.87
CA LEU A 245 -2.01 -8.16 -18.00
C LEU A 245 -1.18 -6.98 -17.50
N THR A 246 0.09 -6.95 -17.84
CA THR A 246 0.93 -5.78 -17.65
C THR A 246 1.35 -5.19 -18.99
N MET A 247 1.65 -3.91 -19.01
CA MET A 247 2.07 -3.19 -20.21
C MET A 247 3.25 -2.30 -19.85
N GLN A 248 4.39 -2.53 -20.47
CA GLN A 248 5.61 -1.74 -20.24
C GLN A 248 6.23 -1.31 -21.57
N ARG A 249 6.69 -0.07 -21.62
CA ARG A 249 7.44 0.49 -22.74
C ARG A 249 8.32 1.64 -22.29
N ASP A 250 9.58 1.61 -22.65
CA ASP A 250 10.44 2.77 -22.61
C ASP A 250 10.35 3.50 -23.97
N ARG A 251 9.70 4.69 -23.96
CA ARG A 251 9.40 5.44 -25.19
C ARG A 251 10.62 5.90 -25.97
N ALA A 252 11.84 5.94 -25.36
CA ALA A 252 13.05 6.34 -26.05
C ALA A 252 13.65 5.25 -26.92
N VAL A 253 13.37 3.98 -26.61
CA VAL A 253 14.06 2.84 -27.23
C VAL A 253 13.13 1.78 -27.82
N GLU A 254 11.84 1.84 -27.49
CA GLU A 254 10.86 0.86 -27.97
C GLU A 254 9.60 1.52 -28.53
N ASP A 255 9.22 1.17 -29.75
CA ASP A 255 7.97 1.64 -30.36
C ASP A 255 6.76 0.83 -29.90
N LYS A 256 6.96 -0.44 -29.53
CA LYS A 256 5.90 -1.35 -29.16
C LYS A 256 5.82 -1.57 -27.66
N MET A 257 4.57 -1.71 -27.18
CA MET A 257 4.27 -2.12 -25.81
C MET A 257 4.68 -3.58 -25.59
N ASN A 258 5.41 -3.85 -24.52
CA ASN A 258 5.62 -5.18 -23.98
C ASN A 258 4.42 -5.54 -23.10
N THR A 259 3.71 -6.64 -23.42
CA THR A 259 2.41 -6.96 -22.81
C THR A 259 2.38 -8.38 -22.23
N PRO A 260 3.23 -8.68 -21.23
CA PRO A 260 3.16 -9.98 -20.59
C PRO A 260 1.87 -10.15 -19.77
N GLY A 261 1.41 -11.40 -19.68
CA GLY A 261 0.21 -11.73 -18.93
C GLY A 261 0.29 -13.10 -18.27
N GLY A 262 -0.65 -13.37 -17.40
CA GLY A 262 -0.76 -14.63 -16.68
C GLY A 262 -2.07 -14.79 -15.93
N VAL A 263 -2.16 -15.89 -15.21
CA VAL A 263 -3.32 -16.27 -14.38
C VAL A 263 -2.83 -16.51 -12.96
N LEU A 264 -3.60 -16.02 -11.99
CA LEU A 264 -3.34 -16.22 -10.57
C LEU A 264 -4.58 -16.84 -9.91
N LEU A 265 -4.40 -17.98 -9.26
CA LEU A 265 -5.37 -18.58 -8.36
C LEU A 265 -5.00 -18.20 -6.93
N GLN A 266 -5.98 -17.69 -6.18
CA GLN A 266 -5.85 -17.47 -4.75
C GLN A 266 -6.94 -18.26 -4.01
N LEU A 267 -6.53 -18.98 -2.97
CA LEU A 267 -7.41 -19.73 -2.10
C LEU A 267 -7.12 -19.34 -0.65
N ARG A 268 -8.14 -18.93 0.09
CA ARG A 268 -8.07 -18.75 1.55
C ARG A 268 -9.07 -19.67 2.25
N LEU A 269 -8.57 -20.41 3.22
CA LEU A 269 -9.34 -21.17 4.18
C LEU A 269 -9.09 -20.53 5.55
N SER A 270 -10.15 -20.23 6.29
CA SER A 270 -9.96 -19.66 7.64
C SER A 270 -10.99 -20.16 8.63
N LYS A 271 -10.58 -20.23 9.91
CA LYS A 271 -11.46 -20.53 11.04
C LYS A 271 -10.81 -20.11 12.34
N TRP A 272 -11.55 -19.43 13.20
CA TRP A 272 -11.08 -18.98 14.52
C TRP A 272 -9.80 -18.13 14.49
N GLY A 273 -9.61 -17.38 13.41
CA GLY A 273 -8.40 -16.59 13.19
C GLY A 273 -7.26 -17.35 12.52
N VAL A 274 -7.21 -18.67 12.57
CA VAL A 274 -6.22 -19.46 11.83
C VAL A 274 -6.61 -19.49 10.35
N TYR A 275 -5.61 -19.38 9.47
CA TYR A 275 -5.83 -19.42 8.03
C TYR A 275 -4.74 -20.19 7.28
N LEU A 276 -5.13 -20.69 6.13
CA LEU A 276 -4.27 -21.20 5.07
C LEU A 276 -4.54 -20.35 3.82
N ASP A 277 -3.54 -19.65 3.32
CA ASP A 277 -3.59 -18.94 2.05
C ASP A 277 -2.68 -19.64 1.04
N GLU A 278 -3.19 -19.81 -0.17
CA GLU A 278 -2.44 -20.34 -1.30
C GLU A 278 -2.52 -19.38 -2.48
N GLN A 279 -1.38 -19.07 -3.08
CA GLN A 279 -1.28 -18.30 -4.31
C GLN A 279 -0.51 -19.12 -5.35
N ILE A 280 -1.12 -19.37 -6.49
CA ILE A 280 -0.51 -20.08 -7.61
C ILE A 280 -0.57 -19.18 -8.83
N TYR A 281 0.58 -18.78 -9.33
CA TYR A 281 0.71 -17.98 -10.53
C TYR A 281 1.32 -18.83 -11.67
N SER A 282 0.80 -18.63 -12.87
CA SER A 282 1.38 -19.17 -14.10
C SER A 282 1.18 -18.19 -15.25
N GLY A 283 2.24 -17.89 -15.97
CA GLY A 283 2.20 -16.91 -17.06
C GLY A 283 3.56 -16.51 -17.56
N LYS A 284 3.72 -15.23 -17.78
CA LYS A 284 4.98 -14.59 -18.20
C LYS A 284 5.57 -13.78 -17.04
N ASN A 285 6.83 -13.39 -17.18
CA ASN A 285 7.41 -12.34 -16.36
C ASN A 285 6.59 -11.05 -16.49
N LEU A 286 5.90 -10.66 -15.43
CA LEU A 286 5.02 -9.50 -15.45
C LEU A 286 5.77 -8.15 -15.36
N MET A 287 7.04 -8.17 -14.92
CA MET A 287 7.86 -6.97 -14.72
C MET A 287 9.22 -7.08 -15.42
N PRO A 288 9.21 -7.17 -16.77
CA PRO A 288 10.42 -7.42 -17.56
C PRO A 288 11.49 -6.33 -17.39
N TYR A 289 11.12 -5.10 -17.02
CA TYR A 289 12.06 -3.99 -16.83
C TYR A 289 12.60 -3.84 -15.40
N TYR A 290 12.27 -4.76 -14.51
CA TYR A 290 12.73 -4.67 -13.13
C TYR A 290 14.26 -4.81 -13.02
N TYR A 291 14.84 -5.89 -13.56
CA TYR A 291 16.28 -6.16 -13.51
C TYR A 291 17.02 -5.88 -14.83
N SER A 292 16.32 -5.65 -15.92
CA SER A 292 16.91 -5.39 -17.22
C SER A 292 16.00 -4.50 -18.04
N ALA A 293 16.42 -3.31 -18.36
CA ALA A 293 15.69 -2.40 -19.24
C ALA A 293 16.33 -2.37 -20.64
N PRO A 294 15.55 -2.05 -21.70
CA PRO A 294 16.09 -1.92 -23.06
C PRO A 294 16.97 -0.66 -23.26
N ASN A 295 17.02 0.21 -22.27
CA ASN A 295 17.75 1.45 -22.29
C ASN A 295 19.12 1.27 -21.64
N ASP A 296 20.21 1.54 -22.36
CA ASP A 296 21.59 1.37 -21.88
C ASP A 296 21.89 2.14 -20.60
N LYS A 297 21.22 3.28 -20.38
CA LYS A 297 21.35 4.05 -19.14
C LYS A 297 20.77 3.30 -17.93
N PHE A 298 19.92 2.33 -18.15
CA PHE A 298 19.23 1.53 -17.16
C PHE A 298 19.41 0.02 -17.42
N ALA A 299 20.59 -0.36 -17.88
CA ALA A 299 20.90 -1.76 -18.22
C ALA A 299 20.61 -2.73 -17.05
N ASN A 300 20.74 -2.25 -15.80
CA ASN A 300 20.39 -3.01 -14.59
C ASN A 300 18.91 -2.93 -14.21
N GLY A 301 18.06 -2.40 -15.10
CA GLY A 301 16.63 -2.25 -14.86
C GLY A 301 16.26 -1.04 -14.00
N TYR A 302 14.95 -0.88 -13.82
CA TYR A 302 14.39 0.24 -13.05
C TYR A 302 14.10 -0.13 -11.59
N GLY A 303 14.11 -1.42 -11.25
CA GLY A 303 13.93 -1.92 -9.90
C GLY A 303 12.66 -1.48 -9.20
N ALA A 304 12.76 -1.28 -7.90
CA ALA A 304 11.66 -0.86 -7.03
C ALA A 304 11.13 0.56 -7.33
N GLU A 305 11.85 1.37 -8.11
CA GLU A 305 11.33 2.67 -8.54
C GLU A 305 10.16 2.56 -9.52
N LEU A 306 10.14 1.50 -10.34
CA LEU A 306 9.07 1.25 -11.30
C LEU A 306 7.99 0.30 -10.75
N TYR A 307 8.33 -0.60 -9.83
CA TYR A 307 7.44 -1.64 -9.36
C TYR A 307 7.43 -1.74 -7.84
N SER A 308 6.26 -1.69 -7.26
CA SER A 308 6.03 -1.71 -5.81
C SER A 308 5.39 -3.00 -5.27
N GLY A 309 5.06 -3.94 -6.16
CA GLY A 309 4.50 -5.24 -5.79
C GLY A 309 5.55 -6.27 -5.37
N SER A 310 5.09 -7.47 -5.10
CA SER A 310 5.96 -8.61 -4.81
C SER A 310 6.76 -9.02 -6.05
N THR A 311 8.06 -9.17 -5.89
CA THR A 311 8.98 -9.58 -6.95
C THR A 311 8.73 -11.02 -7.43
N LEU A 312 7.97 -11.83 -6.69
CA LEU A 312 7.54 -13.17 -7.11
C LEU A 312 6.77 -13.15 -8.44
N PHE A 313 6.11 -12.04 -8.81
CA PHE A 313 5.39 -11.92 -10.09
C PHE A 313 6.28 -11.72 -11.31
N GLY A 314 7.60 -11.76 -11.15
CA GLY A 314 8.45 -11.80 -12.32
C GLY A 314 9.69 -10.96 -12.32
N ALA A 315 10.19 -10.55 -11.19
CA ALA A 315 11.46 -9.86 -11.09
C ALA A 315 12.59 -10.87 -10.84
N ILE A 316 12.98 -11.70 -11.82
CA ILE A 316 14.06 -12.68 -11.66
C ILE A 316 15.34 -12.22 -12.34
N PRO A 317 16.48 -12.17 -11.61
CA PRO A 317 17.75 -11.63 -12.12
C PRO A 317 18.33 -12.39 -13.32
N THR A 318 18.07 -13.69 -13.43
CA THR A 318 18.64 -14.55 -14.46
C THR A 318 17.98 -14.46 -15.83
N TRP A 319 16.96 -13.63 -15.97
CA TRP A 319 16.28 -13.46 -17.26
C TRP A 319 16.96 -12.44 -18.17
N SER A 320 18.26 -12.29 -18.04
CA SER A 320 19.04 -11.48 -18.95
C SER A 320 18.85 -11.99 -20.39
N GLY A 321 17.96 -11.35 -21.14
CA GLY A 321 17.74 -11.61 -22.56
C GLY A 321 16.34 -12.02 -22.97
N ASP A 322 15.59 -12.78 -22.18
CA ASP A 322 14.20 -13.16 -22.52
C ASP A 322 13.17 -12.53 -21.60
N ARG A 323 12.77 -11.30 -21.93
CA ARG A 323 11.72 -10.56 -21.23
C ARG A 323 10.35 -11.23 -21.29
N ASN A 324 10.17 -12.19 -22.19
CA ASN A 324 8.92 -12.92 -22.39
C ASN A 324 8.96 -14.34 -21.84
N SER A 325 9.95 -14.67 -21.00
CA SER A 325 10.07 -16.00 -20.42
C SER A 325 8.83 -16.42 -19.64
N SER A 326 8.54 -17.70 -19.66
CA SER A 326 7.49 -18.28 -18.81
C SER A 326 7.91 -18.24 -17.36
N HIS A 327 6.96 -17.96 -16.49
CA HIS A 327 7.15 -17.87 -15.05
C HIS A 327 5.98 -18.51 -14.32
N SER A 328 6.28 -19.22 -13.25
CA SER A 328 5.28 -19.77 -12.35
C SER A 328 5.82 -19.73 -10.94
N PHE A 329 4.95 -19.46 -9.99
CA PHE A 329 5.28 -19.58 -8.58
C PHE A 329 4.09 -20.08 -7.77
N PHE A 330 4.37 -20.59 -6.58
CA PHE A 330 3.39 -20.72 -5.52
C PHE A 330 3.89 -20.10 -4.22
N ASP A 331 2.95 -19.62 -3.42
CA ASP A 331 3.17 -19.03 -2.10
C ASP A 331 2.09 -19.57 -1.16
N THR A 332 2.49 -20.50 -0.31
CA THR A 332 1.63 -21.17 0.67
C THR A 332 1.88 -20.58 2.04
N ARG A 333 0.87 -19.99 2.67
CA ARG A 333 0.95 -19.35 4.00
C ARG A 333 0.04 -20.04 4.99
N ILE A 334 0.58 -20.35 6.16
CA ILE A 334 -0.18 -20.76 7.34
C ILE A 334 -0.02 -19.67 8.38
N GLY A 335 -1.12 -19.15 8.86
CA GLY A 335 -1.07 -18.00 9.74
C GLY A 335 -2.26 -17.86 10.69
N TYR A 336 -2.18 -16.82 11.50
CA TYR A 336 -3.22 -16.38 12.41
C TYR A 336 -3.46 -14.88 12.21
N CYS A 337 -4.73 -14.52 11.98
CA CYS A 337 -5.15 -13.13 11.84
C CYS A 337 -6.43 -12.91 12.66
N ASN A 338 -6.39 -12.01 13.62
CA ASN A 338 -7.53 -11.69 14.44
C ASN A 338 -7.47 -10.27 14.98
N SER A 339 -8.64 -9.73 15.33
CA SER A 339 -8.81 -8.45 16.00
C SER A 339 -9.37 -8.64 17.39
N PHE A 340 -8.96 -7.79 18.33
CA PHE A 340 -9.31 -7.82 19.74
C PHE A 340 -9.74 -6.42 20.19
N PHE A 341 -10.49 -6.35 21.30
CA PHE A 341 -10.90 -5.11 21.94
C PHE A 341 -11.64 -4.15 20.98
N ASN A 342 -12.69 -4.66 20.29
CA ASN A 342 -13.46 -3.92 19.29
C ASN A 342 -12.57 -3.34 18.18
N ASP A 343 -11.74 -4.18 17.58
CA ASP A 343 -10.82 -3.85 16.49
C ASP A 343 -9.73 -2.83 16.86
N THR A 344 -9.56 -2.52 18.15
CA THR A 344 -8.49 -1.64 18.62
C THR A 344 -7.11 -2.25 18.42
N VAL A 345 -6.99 -3.57 18.62
CA VAL A 345 -5.75 -4.32 18.44
C VAL A 345 -5.97 -5.36 17.35
N SER A 346 -5.13 -5.40 16.33
CA SER A 346 -5.12 -6.47 15.33
C SER A 346 -3.75 -7.12 15.24
N LEU A 347 -3.74 -8.43 15.09
CA LEU A 347 -2.55 -9.26 14.95
C LEU A 347 -2.67 -10.05 13.66
N ASN A 348 -1.62 -10.04 12.84
CA ASN A 348 -1.45 -10.93 11.72
C ASN A 348 -0.05 -11.53 11.75
N ALA A 349 0.05 -12.86 11.78
CA ALA A 349 1.31 -13.57 11.77
C ALA A 349 1.20 -14.77 10.85
N PHE A 350 2.24 -15.03 10.04
CA PHE A 350 2.28 -16.21 9.19
C PHE A 350 3.70 -16.74 8.98
N PHE A 351 3.75 -18.00 8.62
CA PHE A 351 4.87 -18.66 8.01
C PHE A 351 4.49 -19.02 6.57
N ALA A 352 5.37 -18.70 5.61
CA ALA A 352 5.14 -19.00 4.21
C ALA A 352 6.24 -19.88 3.63
N PHE A 353 5.82 -20.78 2.72
CA PHE A 353 6.66 -21.48 1.78
C PHE A 353 6.46 -20.90 0.38
N GLN A 354 7.55 -20.57 -0.29
CA GLN A 354 7.53 -19.96 -1.60
C GLN A 354 8.40 -20.77 -2.56
N CYS A 355 7.96 -20.93 -3.79
CA CYS A 355 8.74 -21.57 -4.84
C CYS A 355 8.44 -20.91 -6.18
N ASP A 356 9.46 -20.58 -6.95
CA ASP A 356 9.36 -20.02 -8.30
C ASP A 356 9.57 -21.07 -9.41
N GLY A 357 9.48 -22.35 -9.06
CA GLY A 357 9.69 -23.48 -9.95
C GLY A 357 11.11 -24.03 -9.93
N THR A 358 12.09 -23.29 -9.42
CA THR A 358 13.50 -23.69 -9.30
C THR A 358 14.07 -23.51 -7.92
N ASN A 359 13.67 -22.46 -7.22
CA ASN A 359 14.21 -22.09 -5.93
C ASN A 359 13.11 -22.10 -4.88
N TRP A 360 13.51 -22.38 -3.65
CA TRP A 360 12.63 -22.39 -2.50
C TRP A 360 13.00 -21.28 -1.54
N GLY A 361 12.00 -20.72 -0.92
CA GLY A 361 12.16 -19.75 0.13
C GLY A 361 11.16 -19.94 1.24
N THR A 362 11.50 -19.38 2.39
CA THR A 362 10.58 -19.24 3.52
C THR A 362 10.45 -17.79 3.90
N ARG A 363 9.28 -17.44 4.44
CA ARG A 363 9.01 -16.10 4.93
C ARG A 363 8.27 -16.19 6.25
N GLN A 364 8.69 -15.40 7.24
CA GLN A 364 8.00 -15.24 8.51
C GLN A 364 7.58 -13.78 8.63
N MET A 365 6.31 -13.53 8.86
CA MET A 365 5.80 -12.17 9.04
C MET A 365 4.99 -12.07 10.34
N LEU A 366 5.18 -10.95 11.04
CA LEU A 366 4.38 -10.55 12.18
C LEU A 366 4.03 -9.07 12.06
N GLU A 367 2.76 -8.76 12.10
CA GLU A 367 2.24 -7.39 12.15
C GLU A 367 1.28 -7.25 13.33
N LEU A 368 1.58 -6.33 14.24
CA LEU A 368 0.70 -5.94 15.33
C LEU A 368 0.30 -4.48 15.10
N LYS A 369 -0.99 -4.20 15.07
CA LYS A 369 -1.53 -2.85 14.96
C LYS A 369 -2.39 -2.51 16.18
N ILE A 370 -2.20 -1.32 16.72
CA ILE A 370 -3.02 -0.75 17.78
C ILE A 370 -3.54 0.60 17.26
N ASN A 371 -4.86 0.76 17.19
CA ASN A 371 -5.50 1.98 16.73
C ASN A 371 -6.40 2.54 17.83
N LEU A 372 -5.97 3.64 18.42
CA LEU A 372 -6.74 4.39 19.38
C LEU A 372 -7.29 5.64 18.68
N PHE A 373 -8.59 5.71 18.55
CA PHE A 373 -9.26 6.86 17.95
C PHE A 373 -10.37 7.34 18.88
N ASN A 374 -10.40 8.64 19.12
CA ASN A 374 -11.40 9.26 19.99
C ASN A 374 -11.98 10.52 19.36
N GLU A 375 -13.31 10.67 19.42
CA GLU A 375 -14.04 11.86 18.99
C GLU A 375 -14.50 12.64 20.22
N ILE A 376 -14.06 13.89 20.33
CA ILE A 376 -14.45 14.78 21.44
C ILE A 376 -15.40 15.84 20.87
N SER A 377 -16.65 15.85 21.35
CA SER A 377 -17.60 16.91 20.99
C SER A 377 -17.15 18.24 21.56
N LEU A 378 -17.04 19.26 20.70
CA LEU A 378 -16.70 20.62 21.09
C LEU A 378 -17.92 21.44 21.52
N GLN A 379 -19.11 20.83 21.58
CA GLN A 379 -20.31 21.52 22.04
C GLN A 379 -20.24 21.74 23.57
N LYS A 380 -20.42 22.98 24.01
CA LYS A 380 -20.79 23.27 25.41
C LYS A 380 -22.16 22.63 25.64
N LYS A 381 -22.25 21.67 26.58
CA LYS A 381 -23.55 21.32 27.17
C LYS A 381 -24.19 22.61 27.72
N ARG A 382 -25.28 23.05 27.11
CA ARG A 382 -26.14 24.11 27.63
C ARG A 382 -26.87 23.62 28.87
#